data_c96a2ee34aafa33e550eac077da01510
#
_entry.id   c96a2ee34aafa33e550eac077da01510
#
_cell.length_a   1.000
_cell.length_b   1.000
_cell.length_c   1.000
_cell.angle_alpha   90.00
_cell.angle_beta   90.00
_cell.angle_gamma   90.00
#
_symmetry.space_group_name_H-M   'P 1'
#
loop_
_entity.id
_entity.type
_entity.pdbx_description
1 polymer ?
#
loop_
_entity_poly.entity_id
_entity_poly.type
_entity_poly.pdbx_seq_one_letter_code
_entity_poly.pdbx_strand_id
1 'polypeptide(L)'
;MSEGVLVLDADGRVRLVNQAFERLFTITGDIRGRTLMEALRLHQMQELVNTTLLKGQIEHFELELAALEGTRSLQVNSAVVLGGDGRQQGLILVCHDQTRLKQLENTRREFVANVSHELRTPLSMIKGYVETLLDGAKDKPEVATKFLQTIEKHADRLTYLIEDLLTISRLESGQLVMNLQRADLHGIAEHVVTDLGDRAVAKQVKLLNQVPVGLAAQADGERLRQVLFNLVDNAIKYGRTDGNVVIGGRKAEQPEVELWVRDDGPGIPPEAQPRVFERFYRVDKARSRDDGGTGLGLAIVKHIVQSHGGEVWVESEPGQGATFHFTLKPA
;
A
#
# COMPACT_ATOMS: atom_id res chain seq x y z
N MET A 1 26.84 4.98 15.39
CA MET A 1 26.41 3.58 15.32
C MET A 1 24.89 3.54 15.39
N SER A 2 24.26 2.89 14.43
CA SER A 2 22.82 2.64 14.41
C SER A 2 22.43 1.41 15.25
N GLU A 3 23.41 0.58 15.59
CA GLU A 3 23.24 -0.66 16.32
C GLU A 3 23.21 -0.45 17.83
N GLY A 4 22.25 -1.09 18.49
CA GLY A 4 22.17 -1.13 19.94
C GLY A 4 23.17 -2.14 20.51
N VAL A 5 24.03 -1.70 21.44
CA VAL A 5 25.03 -2.55 22.09
C VAL A 5 24.79 -2.56 23.59
N LEU A 6 24.72 -3.77 24.15
CA LEU A 6 24.67 -4.03 25.58
C LEU A 6 25.75 -5.03 25.97
N VAL A 7 26.48 -4.75 27.05
CA VAL A 7 27.46 -5.67 27.64
C VAL A 7 27.02 -6.00 29.05
N LEU A 8 26.93 -7.29 29.35
CA LEU A 8 26.72 -7.82 30.70
C LEU A 8 28.05 -8.29 31.29
N ASP A 9 28.21 -8.19 32.61
CA ASP A 9 29.30 -8.78 33.35
C ASP A 9 29.09 -10.28 33.58
N ALA A 10 29.99 -10.93 34.30
CA ALA A 10 29.93 -12.34 34.62
C ALA A 10 28.70 -12.73 35.50
N ASP A 11 28.16 -11.77 36.24
CA ASP A 11 26.98 -11.93 37.11
C ASP A 11 25.66 -11.60 36.37
N GLY A 12 25.71 -11.29 35.05
CA GLY A 12 24.57 -10.98 34.24
C GLY A 12 24.02 -9.53 34.44
N ARG A 13 24.83 -8.63 35.03
CA ARG A 13 24.45 -7.25 35.24
C ARG A 13 24.95 -6.37 34.10
N VAL A 14 24.20 -5.34 33.76
CA VAL A 14 24.56 -4.39 32.72
C VAL A 14 25.81 -3.63 33.09
N ARG A 15 26.89 -3.84 32.36
CA ARG A 15 28.16 -3.15 32.49
C ARG A 15 28.26 -1.93 31.59
N LEU A 16 27.78 -2.06 30.34
CA LEU A 16 27.81 -1.02 29.33
C LEU A 16 26.54 -1.08 28.46
N VAL A 17 26.03 0.07 28.17
CA VAL A 17 24.93 0.26 27.21
C VAL A 17 25.25 1.48 26.36
N ASN A 18 24.95 1.42 25.05
CA ASN A 18 25.09 2.56 24.17
C ASN A 18 23.73 3.27 23.95
N GLN A 19 23.80 4.51 23.53
CA GLN A 19 22.62 5.35 23.29
C GLN A 19 21.65 4.77 22.26
N ALA A 20 22.14 3.98 21.28
CA ALA A 20 21.29 3.33 20.29
C ALA A 20 20.43 2.24 20.94
N PHE A 21 21.00 1.43 21.85
CA PHE A 21 20.26 0.42 22.62
C PHE A 21 19.17 1.07 23.49
N GLU A 22 19.51 2.17 24.20
CA GLU A 22 18.55 2.91 25.03
C GLU A 22 17.35 3.41 24.19
N ARG A 23 17.61 3.91 22.97
CA ARG A 23 16.55 4.34 22.03
C ARG A 23 15.72 3.17 21.51
N LEU A 24 16.32 2.03 21.15
CA LEU A 24 15.62 0.85 20.65
C LEU A 24 14.64 0.29 21.68
N PHE A 25 15.04 0.25 22.93
CA PHE A 25 14.23 -0.29 24.04
C PHE A 25 13.47 0.78 24.84
N THR A 26 13.54 2.05 24.40
CA THR A 26 12.84 3.18 25.04
C THR A 26 13.19 3.29 26.54
N ILE A 27 14.47 3.11 26.86
CA ILE A 27 14.96 3.13 28.25
C ILE A 27 15.08 4.56 28.73
N THR A 28 14.46 4.87 29.87
CA THR A 28 14.58 6.16 30.56
C THR A 28 15.34 5.95 31.87
N GLY A 29 16.57 6.43 31.91
CA GLY A 29 17.43 6.37 33.09
C GLY A 29 18.59 5.36 33.01
N ASP A 30 19.50 5.41 33.98
CA ASP A 30 20.67 4.54 34.02
C ASP A 30 20.28 3.12 34.44
N ILE A 31 20.63 2.15 33.59
CA ILE A 31 20.36 0.70 33.84
C ILE A 31 21.62 -0.06 34.23
N ARG A 32 22.78 0.60 34.34
CA ARG A 32 24.05 -0.05 34.71
C ARG A 32 23.95 -0.66 36.12
N GLY A 33 24.54 -1.83 36.31
CA GLY A 33 24.49 -2.60 37.56
C GLY A 33 23.18 -3.35 37.80
N ARG A 34 22.14 -3.13 36.97
CA ARG A 34 20.88 -3.88 37.05
C ARG A 34 20.98 -5.17 36.24
N THR A 35 20.19 -6.17 36.61
CA THR A 35 19.99 -7.35 35.74
C THR A 35 19.16 -6.99 34.51
N LEU A 36 19.25 -7.83 33.48
CA LEU A 36 18.48 -7.63 32.24
C LEU A 36 16.96 -7.61 32.49
N MET A 37 16.48 -8.46 33.40
CA MET A 37 15.06 -8.50 33.77
C MET A 37 14.60 -7.25 34.54
N GLU A 38 15.46 -6.69 35.41
CA GLU A 38 15.16 -5.42 36.10
C GLU A 38 15.14 -4.24 35.13
N ALA A 39 15.99 -4.27 34.08
CA ALA A 39 16.16 -3.21 33.11
C ALA A 39 15.09 -3.21 32.01
N LEU A 40 14.81 -4.38 31.41
CA LEU A 40 13.98 -4.50 30.19
C LEU A 40 12.64 -5.20 30.44
N ARG A 41 12.53 -6.04 31.46
CA ARG A 41 11.35 -6.89 31.75
C ARG A 41 10.92 -7.77 30.57
N LEU A 42 11.89 -8.23 29.76
CA LEU A 42 11.67 -9.03 28.56
C LEU A 42 12.19 -10.46 28.79
N HIS A 43 11.29 -11.42 28.97
CA HIS A 43 11.64 -12.83 29.18
C HIS A 43 12.46 -13.43 28.03
N GLN A 44 12.13 -13.05 26.78
CA GLN A 44 12.84 -13.53 25.58
C GLN A 44 14.33 -13.13 25.59
N MET A 45 14.65 -11.93 26.09
CA MET A 45 16.04 -11.47 26.21
C MET A 45 16.79 -12.24 27.30
N GLN A 46 16.13 -12.60 28.41
CA GLN A 46 16.71 -13.43 29.46
C GLN A 46 16.97 -14.85 28.94
N GLU A 47 16.05 -15.41 28.17
CA GLU A 47 16.21 -16.72 27.55
C GLU A 47 17.37 -16.74 26.54
N LEU A 48 17.50 -15.70 25.75
CA LEU A 48 18.62 -15.50 24.84
C LEU A 48 19.96 -15.51 25.60
N VAL A 49 20.07 -14.74 26.69
CA VAL A 49 21.27 -14.73 27.54
C VAL A 49 21.62 -16.11 28.07
N ASN A 50 20.63 -16.80 28.65
CA ASN A 50 20.82 -18.15 29.21
C ASN A 50 21.30 -19.15 28.14
N THR A 51 20.70 -19.06 26.94
CA THR A 51 21.08 -19.94 25.82
C THR A 51 22.47 -19.58 25.27
N THR A 52 22.82 -18.31 25.25
CA THR A 52 24.14 -17.84 24.80
C THR A 52 25.23 -18.34 25.76
N LEU A 53 24.97 -18.32 27.05
CA LEU A 53 25.89 -18.86 28.08
C LEU A 53 26.17 -20.35 27.88
N LEU A 54 25.20 -21.11 27.40
CA LEU A 54 25.35 -22.55 27.13
C LEU A 54 26.06 -22.85 25.81
N LYS A 55 25.75 -22.04 24.75
CA LYS A 55 26.24 -22.30 23.38
C LYS A 55 27.48 -21.49 22.99
N GLY A 56 27.87 -20.49 23.77
CA GLY A 56 28.96 -19.58 23.49
C GLY A 56 28.56 -18.38 22.64
N GLN A 57 27.71 -18.58 21.63
CA GLN A 57 27.16 -17.51 20.79
C GLN A 57 25.79 -17.88 20.21
N ILE A 58 24.99 -16.87 19.91
CA ILE A 58 23.76 -16.97 19.14
C ILE A 58 23.73 -15.84 18.13
N GLU A 59 23.41 -16.19 16.89
CA GLU A 59 23.23 -15.25 15.80
C GLU A 59 21.76 -15.26 15.32
N HIS A 60 21.29 -14.11 14.80
CA HIS A 60 19.99 -13.99 14.17
C HIS A 60 18.79 -14.32 15.09
N PHE A 61 18.88 -14.01 16.38
CA PHE A 61 17.71 -14.10 17.26
C PHE A 61 16.73 -12.98 16.93
N GLU A 62 15.51 -13.34 16.57
CA GLU A 62 14.45 -12.38 16.23
C GLU A 62 13.67 -12.01 17.50
N LEU A 63 13.52 -10.69 17.72
CA LEU A 63 12.78 -10.15 18.84
C LEU A 63 11.75 -9.13 18.32
N GLU A 64 10.49 -9.32 18.66
CA GLU A 64 9.44 -8.36 18.38
C GLU A 64 9.08 -7.57 19.63
N LEU A 65 9.10 -6.24 19.51
CA LEU A 65 8.76 -5.32 20.59
C LEU A 65 7.52 -4.51 20.22
N ALA A 66 6.56 -4.46 21.13
CA ALA A 66 5.47 -3.49 21.02
C ALA A 66 6.02 -2.06 21.20
N ALA A 67 5.75 -1.17 20.26
CA ALA A 67 6.12 0.23 20.31
C ALA A 67 4.89 1.12 20.12
N LEU A 68 5.01 2.42 20.42
CA LEU A 68 3.89 3.37 20.29
C LEU A 68 3.34 3.46 18.86
N GLU A 69 4.17 3.23 17.86
CA GLU A 69 3.82 3.28 16.44
C GLU A 69 3.77 1.88 15.78
N GLY A 70 3.42 0.83 16.53
CA GLY A 70 3.32 -0.52 16.00
C GLY A 70 4.35 -1.49 16.59
N THR A 71 4.75 -2.51 15.83
CA THR A 71 5.71 -3.52 16.27
C THR A 71 7.09 -3.23 15.69
N ARG A 72 8.12 -3.16 16.55
CA ARG A 72 9.52 -3.16 16.12
C ARG A 72 10.04 -4.57 16.00
N SER A 73 10.76 -4.86 14.92
CA SER A 73 11.45 -6.12 14.71
C SER A 73 12.95 -5.92 14.86
N LEU A 74 13.52 -6.53 15.89
CA LEU A 74 14.95 -6.47 16.16
C LEU A 74 15.59 -7.82 15.85
N GLN A 75 16.78 -7.78 15.27
CA GLN A 75 17.68 -8.94 15.21
C GLN A 75 18.74 -8.77 16.28
N VAL A 76 18.89 -9.76 17.16
CA VAL A 76 19.85 -9.74 18.25
C VAL A 76 20.90 -10.82 18.04
N ASN A 77 22.17 -10.41 18.03
CA ASN A 77 23.31 -11.30 18.05
C ASN A 77 23.94 -11.23 19.44
N SER A 78 24.35 -12.37 19.98
CA SER A 78 24.94 -12.44 21.31
C SER A 78 26.13 -13.37 21.34
N ALA A 79 27.15 -13.01 22.13
CA ALA A 79 28.34 -13.82 22.29
C ALA A 79 28.91 -13.69 23.70
N VAL A 80 29.50 -14.77 24.19
CA VAL A 80 30.24 -14.76 25.45
C VAL A 80 31.58 -14.08 25.25
N VAL A 81 31.93 -13.19 26.16
CA VAL A 81 33.24 -12.53 26.21
C VAL A 81 34.15 -13.29 27.13
N LEU A 82 35.25 -13.82 26.59
CA LEU A 82 36.26 -14.55 27.36
C LEU A 82 37.42 -13.63 27.70
N GLY A 83 37.97 -13.80 28.89
CA GLY A 83 39.19 -13.13 29.30
C GLY A 83 40.46 -13.82 28.73
N GLY A 84 41.60 -13.18 28.88
CA GLY A 84 42.90 -13.75 28.46
C GLY A 84 43.29 -15.05 29.18
N ASP A 85 42.62 -15.39 30.28
CA ASP A 85 42.73 -16.64 31.04
C ASP A 85 41.72 -17.71 30.64
N GLY A 86 40.93 -17.45 29.59
CA GLY A 86 39.86 -18.35 29.09
C GLY A 86 38.59 -18.37 29.96
N ARG A 87 38.55 -17.57 31.03
CA ARG A 87 37.34 -17.48 31.87
C ARG A 87 36.32 -16.53 31.25
N GLN A 88 35.06 -16.83 31.46
CA GLN A 88 33.95 -15.96 31.04
C GLN A 88 34.02 -14.65 31.84
N GLN A 89 34.10 -13.53 31.13
CA GLN A 89 34.11 -12.18 31.72
C GLN A 89 32.76 -11.48 31.56
N GLY A 90 31.89 -11.99 30.70
CA GLY A 90 30.60 -11.39 30.45
C GLY A 90 29.98 -11.83 29.12
N LEU A 91 29.03 -11.05 28.64
CA LEU A 91 28.29 -11.32 27.43
C LEU A 91 28.05 -10.00 26.69
N ILE A 92 28.17 -10.01 25.37
CA ILE A 92 27.82 -8.88 24.52
C ILE A 92 26.56 -9.22 23.73
N LEU A 93 25.62 -8.24 23.62
CA LEU A 93 24.47 -8.28 22.75
C LEU A 93 24.54 -7.11 21.78
N VAL A 94 24.28 -7.41 20.52
CA VAL A 94 24.20 -6.42 19.44
C VAL A 94 22.83 -6.52 18.80
N CYS A 95 22.07 -5.43 18.85
CA CYS A 95 20.70 -5.34 18.34
C CYS A 95 20.65 -4.48 17.08
N HIS A 96 20.13 -5.06 16.01
CA HIS A 96 19.86 -4.39 14.74
C HIS A 96 18.37 -4.15 14.59
N ASP A 97 17.96 -2.92 14.28
CA ASP A 97 16.57 -2.62 13.91
C ASP A 97 16.33 -3.02 12.47
N GLN A 98 15.53 -4.07 12.29
CA GLN A 98 15.11 -4.58 10.98
C GLN A 98 13.66 -4.27 10.66
N THR A 99 13.01 -3.39 11.43
CA THR A 99 11.58 -3.08 11.28
C THR A 99 11.22 -2.71 9.85
N ARG A 100 11.98 -1.79 9.25
CA ARG A 100 11.75 -1.35 7.88
C ARG A 100 11.96 -2.48 6.85
N LEU A 101 12.99 -3.30 7.04
CA LEU A 101 13.27 -4.43 6.14
C LEU A 101 12.15 -5.46 6.20
N LYS A 102 11.74 -5.87 7.41
CA LYS A 102 10.62 -6.80 7.60
C LYS A 102 9.29 -6.25 7.07
N GLN A 103 9.02 -4.97 7.26
CA GLN A 103 7.83 -4.34 6.69
C GLN A 103 7.83 -4.41 5.16
N LEU A 104 8.96 -4.13 4.52
CA LEU A 104 9.10 -4.25 3.06
C LEU A 104 8.94 -5.69 2.57
N GLU A 105 9.54 -6.67 3.27
CA GLU A 105 9.37 -8.08 2.94
C GLU A 105 7.94 -8.56 3.10
N ASN A 106 7.27 -8.17 4.19
CA ASN A 106 5.87 -8.53 4.42
C ASN A 106 4.95 -7.90 3.36
N THR A 107 5.12 -6.62 3.06
CA THR A 107 4.39 -5.94 1.98
C THR A 107 4.59 -6.65 0.63
N ARG A 108 5.82 -7.09 0.33
CA ARG A 108 6.11 -7.85 -0.89
C ARG A 108 5.45 -9.23 -0.88
N ARG A 109 5.47 -9.95 0.23
CA ARG A 109 4.81 -11.26 0.36
C ARG A 109 3.29 -11.13 0.21
N GLU A 110 2.69 -10.15 0.87
CA GLU A 110 1.26 -9.85 0.75
C GLU A 110 0.89 -9.46 -0.70
N PHE A 111 1.72 -8.66 -1.37
CA PHE A 111 1.52 -8.32 -2.76
C PHE A 111 1.47 -9.57 -3.65
N VAL A 112 2.46 -10.48 -3.56
CA VAL A 112 2.49 -11.72 -4.35
C VAL A 112 1.30 -12.62 -4.04
N ALA A 113 0.92 -12.76 -2.77
CA ALA A 113 -0.25 -13.54 -2.35
C ALA A 113 -1.54 -12.96 -2.94
N ASN A 114 -1.73 -11.64 -2.84
CA ASN A 114 -2.92 -10.96 -3.36
C ASN A 114 -3.00 -11.03 -4.89
N VAL A 115 -1.90 -10.85 -5.61
CA VAL A 115 -1.84 -11.07 -7.08
C VAL A 115 -2.30 -12.47 -7.43
N SER A 116 -1.75 -13.49 -6.75
CA SER A 116 -2.10 -14.89 -6.99
C SER A 116 -3.58 -15.16 -6.78
N HIS A 117 -4.18 -14.58 -5.75
CA HIS A 117 -5.61 -14.71 -5.46
C HIS A 117 -6.48 -13.99 -6.50
N GLU A 118 -6.15 -12.74 -6.86
CA GLU A 118 -6.92 -11.95 -7.82
C GLU A 118 -6.83 -12.50 -9.26
N LEU A 119 -5.75 -13.20 -9.62
CA LEU A 119 -5.65 -13.93 -10.89
C LEU A 119 -6.41 -15.26 -10.88
N ARG A 120 -6.33 -16.02 -9.78
CA ARG A 120 -6.93 -17.37 -9.69
C ARG A 120 -8.45 -17.34 -9.78
N THR A 121 -9.10 -16.36 -9.16
CA THR A 121 -10.57 -16.27 -9.11
C THR A 121 -11.19 -16.16 -10.51
N PRO A 122 -10.88 -15.14 -11.35
CA PRO A 122 -11.45 -15.05 -12.69
C PRO A 122 -11.06 -16.23 -13.59
N LEU A 123 -9.84 -16.75 -13.45
CA LEU A 123 -9.39 -17.91 -14.22
C LEU A 123 -10.22 -19.17 -13.89
N SER A 124 -10.53 -19.40 -12.61
CA SER A 124 -11.38 -20.51 -12.17
C SER A 124 -12.82 -20.35 -12.69
N MET A 125 -13.35 -19.13 -12.72
CA MET A 125 -14.67 -18.86 -13.28
C MET A 125 -14.72 -19.11 -14.79
N ILE A 126 -13.74 -18.61 -15.55
CA ILE A 126 -13.59 -18.89 -16.99
C ILE A 126 -13.58 -20.40 -17.22
N LYS A 127 -12.72 -21.14 -16.50
CA LYS A 127 -12.60 -22.58 -16.62
C LYS A 127 -13.94 -23.29 -16.36
N GLY A 128 -14.63 -22.95 -15.26
CA GLY A 128 -15.92 -23.57 -14.90
C GLY A 128 -17.01 -23.32 -15.95
N TYR A 129 -17.11 -22.09 -16.50
CA TYR A 129 -18.07 -21.82 -17.57
C TYR A 129 -17.72 -22.54 -18.87
N VAL A 130 -16.45 -22.68 -19.23
CA VAL A 130 -16.01 -23.46 -20.39
C VAL A 130 -16.36 -24.94 -20.20
N GLU A 131 -16.08 -25.53 -19.04
CA GLU A 131 -16.46 -26.93 -18.72
C GLU A 131 -17.99 -27.13 -18.85
N THR A 132 -18.79 -26.22 -18.29
CA THR A 132 -20.25 -26.28 -18.37
C THR A 132 -20.76 -26.18 -19.83
N LEU A 133 -20.12 -25.32 -20.64
CA LEU A 133 -20.44 -25.23 -22.08
C LEU A 133 -20.15 -26.53 -22.80
N LEU A 134 -19.00 -27.17 -22.51
CA LEU A 134 -18.62 -28.45 -23.12
C LEU A 134 -19.54 -29.61 -22.70
N ASP A 135 -20.04 -29.56 -21.45
CA ASP A 135 -20.95 -30.56 -20.89
C ASP A 135 -22.43 -30.45 -21.40
N GLY A 136 -22.65 -29.67 -22.47
CA GLY A 136 -23.93 -29.59 -23.17
C GLY A 136 -24.66 -28.25 -23.05
N ALA A 137 -24.20 -27.29 -22.24
CA ALA A 137 -24.82 -25.96 -22.18
C ALA A 137 -24.70 -25.19 -23.51
N LYS A 138 -23.75 -25.54 -24.37
CA LYS A 138 -23.57 -24.99 -25.73
C LYS A 138 -24.78 -25.25 -26.65
N ASP A 139 -25.56 -26.31 -26.38
CA ASP A 139 -26.71 -26.68 -27.18
C ASP A 139 -27.96 -25.83 -26.86
N LYS A 140 -27.84 -24.93 -25.86
CA LYS A 140 -28.88 -23.96 -25.46
C LYS A 140 -28.39 -22.54 -25.77
N PRO A 141 -28.75 -21.92 -26.90
CA PRO A 141 -28.17 -20.66 -27.38
C PRO A 141 -28.20 -19.51 -26.38
N GLU A 142 -29.28 -19.32 -25.62
CA GLU A 142 -29.44 -18.27 -24.63
C GLU A 142 -28.49 -18.46 -23.43
N VAL A 143 -28.30 -19.72 -22.99
CA VAL A 143 -27.39 -20.06 -21.89
C VAL A 143 -25.96 -19.93 -22.34
N ALA A 144 -25.64 -20.41 -23.54
CA ALA A 144 -24.32 -20.31 -24.15
C ALA A 144 -23.88 -18.84 -24.28
N THR A 145 -24.78 -17.99 -24.78
CA THR A 145 -24.48 -16.55 -24.91
C THR A 145 -24.15 -15.90 -23.56
N LYS A 146 -24.95 -16.19 -22.51
CA LYS A 146 -24.70 -15.67 -21.17
C LYS A 146 -23.33 -16.13 -20.61
N PHE A 147 -22.99 -17.40 -20.82
CA PHE A 147 -21.70 -17.93 -20.34
C PHE A 147 -20.53 -17.34 -21.10
N LEU A 148 -20.63 -17.17 -22.42
CA LEU A 148 -19.61 -16.52 -23.23
C LEU A 148 -19.40 -15.07 -22.82
N GLN A 149 -20.46 -14.30 -22.59
CA GLN A 149 -20.37 -12.92 -22.06
C GLN A 149 -19.73 -12.87 -20.68
N THR A 150 -19.99 -13.87 -19.83
CA THR A 150 -19.35 -13.94 -18.51
C THR A 150 -17.86 -14.28 -18.62
N ILE A 151 -17.49 -15.18 -19.53
CA ILE A 151 -16.09 -15.50 -19.84
C ILE A 151 -15.36 -14.26 -20.34
N GLU A 152 -15.94 -13.53 -21.29
CA GLU A 152 -15.41 -12.28 -21.84
C GLU A 152 -15.16 -11.27 -20.72
N LYS A 153 -16.15 -11.00 -19.87
CA LYS A 153 -16.01 -10.11 -18.70
C LYS A 153 -14.85 -10.50 -17.79
N HIS A 154 -14.66 -11.79 -17.52
CA HIS A 154 -13.55 -12.25 -16.67
C HIS A 154 -12.20 -12.20 -17.39
N ALA A 155 -12.14 -12.40 -18.70
CA ALA A 155 -10.94 -12.23 -19.50
C ALA A 155 -10.49 -10.75 -19.54
N ASP A 156 -11.43 -9.84 -19.77
CA ASP A 156 -11.15 -8.38 -19.72
C ASP A 156 -10.64 -7.97 -18.36
N ARG A 157 -11.25 -8.48 -17.29
CA ARG A 157 -10.77 -8.22 -15.93
C ARG A 157 -9.33 -8.69 -15.71
N LEU A 158 -8.95 -9.86 -16.23
CA LEU A 158 -7.56 -10.36 -16.18
C LEU A 158 -6.61 -9.44 -16.94
N THR A 159 -7.01 -8.97 -18.11
CA THR A 159 -6.23 -8.03 -18.93
C THR A 159 -5.96 -6.73 -18.16
N TYR A 160 -7.00 -6.11 -17.60
CA TYR A 160 -6.85 -4.90 -16.79
C TYR A 160 -5.95 -5.12 -15.56
N LEU A 161 -6.08 -6.27 -14.88
CA LEU A 161 -5.25 -6.59 -13.73
C LEU A 161 -3.77 -6.70 -14.12
N ILE A 162 -3.47 -7.35 -15.25
CA ILE A 162 -2.11 -7.48 -15.77
C ILE A 162 -1.53 -6.12 -16.15
N GLU A 163 -2.30 -5.27 -16.82
CA GLU A 163 -1.88 -3.90 -17.20
C GLU A 163 -1.59 -3.03 -15.96
N ASP A 164 -2.43 -3.13 -14.92
CA ASP A 164 -2.23 -2.46 -13.64
C ASP A 164 -0.94 -2.93 -12.97
N LEU A 165 -0.68 -4.25 -12.94
CA LEU A 165 0.53 -4.84 -12.36
C LEU A 165 1.80 -4.41 -13.11
N LEU A 166 1.76 -4.40 -14.44
CA LEU A 166 2.88 -3.93 -15.27
C LEU A 166 3.14 -2.44 -15.04
N THR A 167 2.08 -1.64 -14.89
CA THR A 167 2.19 -0.21 -14.58
C THR A 167 2.87 0.00 -13.22
N ILE A 168 2.42 -0.69 -12.17
CA ILE A 168 3.04 -0.63 -10.84
C ILE A 168 4.51 -1.06 -10.90
N SER A 169 4.82 -2.16 -11.56
CA SER A 169 6.19 -2.67 -11.71
C SER A 169 7.13 -1.64 -12.36
N ARG A 170 6.67 -0.96 -13.42
CA ARG A 170 7.44 0.09 -14.11
C ARG A 170 7.63 1.33 -13.24
N LEU A 171 6.60 1.73 -12.49
CA LEU A 171 6.66 2.86 -11.56
C LEU A 171 7.64 2.60 -10.42
N GLU A 172 7.64 1.38 -9.83
CA GLU A 172 8.53 1.02 -8.73
C GLU A 172 10.00 0.83 -9.13
N SER A 173 10.24 0.30 -10.31
CA SER A 173 11.60 0.10 -10.82
C SER A 173 12.29 1.41 -11.24
N GLY A 174 11.59 2.56 -11.17
CA GLY A 174 12.10 3.85 -11.67
C GLY A 174 12.32 3.88 -13.19
N GLN A 175 11.86 2.84 -13.90
CA GLN A 175 12.01 2.74 -15.37
C GLN A 175 11.03 3.65 -16.12
N LEU A 176 10.04 4.19 -15.42
CA LEU A 176 9.07 5.10 -16.03
C LEU A 176 9.67 6.52 -16.11
N VAL A 177 10.20 6.86 -17.26
CA VAL A 177 10.64 8.22 -17.55
C VAL A 177 9.38 9.07 -17.81
N MET A 178 9.11 10.03 -16.90
CA MET A 178 7.99 10.94 -17.03
C MET A 178 8.27 12.00 -18.12
N ASN A 179 7.40 12.11 -19.08
CA ASN A 179 7.46 13.15 -20.10
C ASN A 179 6.72 14.42 -19.63
N LEU A 180 7.34 15.17 -18.71
CA LEU A 180 6.73 16.37 -18.14
C LEU A 180 6.72 17.50 -19.15
N GLN A 181 5.53 17.93 -19.56
CA GLN A 181 5.30 19.04 -20.47
C GLN A 181 4.18 19.93 -19.91
N ARG A 182 3.99 21.10 -20.52
CA ARG A 182 2.82 21.92 -20.23
C ARG A 182 1.56 21.17 -20.71
N ALA A 183 0.76 20.67 -19.78
CA ALA A 183 -0.48 19.93 -20.05
C ALA A 183 -1.71 20.82 -19.85
N ASP A 184 -2.65 20.77 -20.79
CA ASP A 184 -3.97 21.37 -20.65
C ASP A 184 -4.88 20.46 -19.83
N LEU A 185 -5.14 20.87 -18.58
CA LEU A 185 -5.89 20.06 -17.62
C LEU A 185 -7.38 19.95 -17.95
N HIS A 186 -7.95 21.03 -18.54
CA HIS A 186 -9.34 21.01 -18.99
C HIS A 186 -9.55 20.02 -20.14
N GLY A 187 -8.66 20.04 -21.13
CA GLY A 187 -8.73 19.12 -22.27
C GLY A 187 -8.54 17.66 -21.86
N ILE A 188 -7.62 17.36 -20.91
CA ILE A 188 -7.43 15.99 -20.40
C ILE A 188 -8.68 15.51 -19.67
N ALA A 189 -9.31 16.37 -18.82
CA ALA A 189 -10.53 16.02 -18.11
C ALA A 189 -11.69 15.76 -19.10
N GLU A 190 -11.80 16.55 -20.18
CA GLU A 190 -12.83 16.38 -21.21
C GLU A 190 -12.69 15.04 -21.95
N HIS A 191 -11.46 14.64 -22.26
CA HIS A 191 -11.21 13.32 -22.85
C HIS A 191 -11.65 12.19 -21.92
N VAL A 192 -11.37 12.28 -20.60
CA VAL A 192 -11.80 11.26 -19.63
C VAL A 192 -13.32 11.22 -19.49
N VAL A 193 -14.01 12.37 -19.50
CA VAL A 193 -15.48 12.43 -19.51
C VAL A 193 -16.05 11.73 -20.75
N THR A 194 -15.42 11.93 -21.90
CA THR A 194 -15.83 11.29 -23.16
C THR A 194 -15.59 9.78 -23.11
N ASP A 195 -14.41 9.32 -22.67
CA ASP A 195 -14.02 7.91 -22.59
C ASP A 195 -14.93 7.09 -21.65
N LEU A 196 -15.42 7.72 -20.57
CA LEU A 196 -16.26 7.07 -19.56
C LEU A 196 -17.75 7.36 -19.72
N GLY A 197 -18.15 8.11 -20.76
CA GLY A 197 -19.53 8.53 -21.02
C GLY A 197 -20.50 7.37 -21.06
N ASP A 198 -20.22 6.31 -21.82
CA ASP A 198 -21.10 5.15 -21.95
C ASP A 198 -21.28 4.41 -20.61
N ARG A 199 -20.21 4.31 -19.82
CA ARG A 199 -20.28 3.69 -18.48
C ARG A 199 -21.12 4.53 -17.53
N ALA A 200 -20.98 5.82 -17.58
CA ALA A 200 -21.75 6.76 -16.76
C ALA A 200 -23.24 6.71 -17.14
N VAL A 201 -23.57 6.71 -18.43
CA VAL A 201 -24.96 6.56 -18.93
C VAL A 201 -25.56 5.22 -18.46
N ALA A 202 -24.83 4.11 -18.56
CA ALA A 202 -25.32 2.80 -18.14
C ALA A 202 -25.68 2.77 -16.64
N LYS A 203 -25.03 3.60 -15.80
CA LYS A 203 -25.29 3.72 -14.36
C LYS A 203 -26.12 4.97 -14.00
N GLN A 204 -26.56 5.73 -15.01
CA GLN A 204 -27.32 6.98 -14.86
C GLN A 204 -26.57 8.06 -14.06
N VAL A 205 -25.22 8.06 -14.12
CA VAL A 205 -24.37 9.04 -13.46
C VAL A 205 -24.06 10.21 -14.41
N LYS A 206 -24.15 11.45 -13.90
CA LYS A 206 -23.78 12.64 -14.66
C LYS A 206 -22.29 12.97 -14.40
N LEU A 207 -21.50 13.06 -15.47
CA LEU A 207 -20.12 13.52 -15.42
C LEU A 207 -20.07 15.01 -15.73
N LEU A 208 -19.39 15.79 -14.86
CA LEU A 208 -19.28 17.23 -14.98
C LEU A 208 -17.79 17.64 -14.95
N ASN A 209 -17.32 18.25 -16.06
CA ASN A 209 -15.99 18.87 -16.10
C ASN A 209 -16.10 20.34 -15.69
N GLN A 210 -15.58 20.65 -14.49
CA GLN A 210 -15.51 22.02 -13.94
C GLN A 210 -14.06 22.51 -13.83
N VAL A 211 -13.11 21.85 -14.50
CA VAL A 211 -11.73 22.33 -14.59
C VAL A 211 -11.73 23.63 -15.42
N PRO A 212 -11.17 24.75 -14.93
CA PRO A 212 -11.14 25.99 -15.67
C PRO A 212 -10.39 25.87 -16.99
N VAL A 213 -10.94 26.44 -18.07
CA VAL A 213 -10.25 26.53 -19.35
C VAL A 213 -8.96 27.32 -19.18
N GLY A 214 -7.85 26.82 -19.73
CA GLY A 214 -6.54 27.44 -19.63
C GLY A 214 -5.77 27.11 -18.33
N LEU A 215 -6.35 26.33 -17.41
CA LEU A 215 -5.60 25.77 -16.27
C LEU A 215 -4.60 24.74 -16.81
N ALA A 216 -3.31 24.96 -16.51
CA ALA A 216 -2.23 24.10 -17.00
C ALA A 216 -1.25 23.75 -15.87
N ALA A 217 -0.61 22.59 -15.98
CA ALA A 217 0.42 22.12 -15.07
C ALA A 217 1.58 21.45 -15.84
N GLN A 218 2.74 21.29 -15.18
CA GLN A 218 3.83 20.44 -15.68
C GLN A 218 3.46 18.98 -15.42
N ALA A 219 3.05 18.26 -16.46
CA ALA A 219 2.61 16.87 -16.31
C ALA A 219 2.89 16.04 -17.58
N ASP A 220 2.96 14.73 -17.37
CA ASP A 220 2.82 13.75 -18.42
C ASP A 220 1.33 13.54 -18.71
N GLY A 221 0.85 14.02 -19.86
CA GLY A 221 -0.56 14.05 -20.19
C GLY A 221 -1.22 12.68 -20.21
N GLU A 222 -0.53 11.64 -20.70
CA GLU A 222 -1.04 10.26 -20.72
C GLU A 222 -1.19 9.69 -19.31
N ARG A 223 -0.20 9.93 -18.45
CA ARG A 223 -0.23 9.49 -17.06
C ARG A 223 -1.28 10.25 -16.25
N LEU A 224 -1.43 11.55 -16.51
CA LEU A 224 -2.47 12.33 -15.87
C LEU A 224 -3.88 11.90 -16.33
N ARG A 225 -4.07 11.55 -17.61
CA ARG A 225 -5.31 10.94 -18.11
C ARG A 225 -5.60 9.63 -17.36
N GLN A 226 -4.58 8.78 -17.12
CA GLN A 226 -4.71 7.54 -16.34
C GLN A 226 -5.13 7.83 -14.88
N VAL A 227 -4.58 8.87 -14.24
CA VAL A 227 -4.98 9.29 -12.88
C VAL A 227 -6.47 9.65 -12.86
N LEU A 228 -6.89 10.58 -13.73
CA LEU A 228 -8.28 11.03 -13.80
C LEU A 228 -9.23 9.87 -14.17
N PHE A 229 -8.84 9.02 -15.13
CA PHE A 229 -9.63 7.84 -15.50
C PHE A 229 -9.87 6.93 -14.29
N ASN A 230 -8.84 6.59 -13.51
CA ASN A 230 -8.97 5.74 -12.34
C ASN A 230 -9.86 6.36 -11.25
N LEU A 231 -9.74 7.67 -11.03
CA LEU A 231 -10.57 8.37 -10.05
C LEU A 231 -12.04 8.46 -10.50
N VAL A 232 -12.29 8.80 -11.76
CA VAL A 232 -13.65 8.92 -12.30
C VAL A 232 -14.33 7.56 -12.45
N ASP A 233 -13.60 6.51 -12.90
CA ASP A 233 -14.13 5.14 -12.97
C ASP A 233 -14.51 4.61 -11.57
N ASN A 234 -13.71 4.92 -10.54
CA ASN A 234 -14.05 4.63 -9.14
C ASN A 234 -15.29 5.40 -8.71
N ALA A 235 -15.38 6.69 -9.00
CA ALA A 235 -16.53 7.53 -8.68
C ALA A 235 -17.83 7.01 -9.34
N ILE A 236 -17.75 6.56 -10.60
CA ILE A 236 -18.89 5.91 -11.27
C ILE A 236 -19.22 4.58 -10.60
N LYS A 237 -18.24 3.73 -10.30
CA LYS A 237 -18.45 2.40 -9.71
C LYS A 237 -19.10 2.46 -8.34
N TYR A 238 -18.61 3.33 -7.47
CA TYR A 238 -19.00 3.40 -6.06
C TYR A 238 -20.02 4.50 -5.76
N GLY A 239 -20.20 5.45 -6.67
CA GLY A 239 -21.22 6.49 -6.59
C GLY A 239 -22.65 5.95 -6.59
N ARG A 240 -23.61 6.84 -6.32
CA ARG A 240 -25.04 6.51 -6.37
C ARG A 240 -25.51 6.36 -7.81
N THR A 241 -26.52 5.51 -8.03
CA THR A 241 -27.33 5.56 -9.26
C THR A 241 -28.04 6.92 -9.30
N ASP A 242 -28.17 7.54 -10.46
CA ASP A 242 -28.64 8.91 -10.67
C ASP A 242 -27.78 9.99 -9.99
N GLY A 243 -26.53 9.65 -9.68
CA GLY A 243 -25.58 10.53 -9.00
C GLY A 243 -24.82 11.47 -9.94
N ASN A 244 -23.90 12.24 -9.31
CA ASN A 244 -23.04 13.17 -10.02
C ASN A 244 -21.58 12.90 -9.68
N VAL A 245 -20.71 12.96 -10.70
CA VAL A 245 -19.27 12.95 -10.56
C VAL A 245 -18.73 14.26 -11.14
N VAL A 246 -17.98 15.01 -10.35
CA VAL A 246 -17.43 16.31 -10.72
C VAL A 246 -15.91 16.23 -10.74
N ILE A 247 -15.30 16.60 -11.87
CA ILE A 247 -13.88 16.85 -12.00
C ILE A 247 -13.67 18.35 -11.87
N GLY A 248 -12.89 18.80 -10.88
CA GLY A 248 -12.59 20.20 -10.68
C GLY A 248 -11.09 20.47 -10.62
N GLY A 249 -10.74 21.75 -10.68
CA GLY A 249 -9.35 22.18 -10.57
C GLY A 249 -9.24 23.65 -10.20
N ARG A 250 -8.16 24.01 -9.52
CA ARG A 250 -7.82 25.39 -9.15
C ARG A 250 -6.31 25.60 -9.03
N LYS A 251 -5.88 26.85 -9.10
CA LYS A 251 -4.56 27.21 -8.62
C LYS A 251 -4.61 27.24 -7.09
N ALA A 252 -3.70 26.53 -6.44
CA ALA A 252 -3.59 26.56 -4.98
C ALA A 252 -2.90 27.84 -4.50
N GLU A 253 -2.95 28.13 -3.20
CA GLU A 253 -2.27 29.28 -2.59
C GLU A 253 -0.74 29.18 -2.64
N GLN A 254 -0.22 27.96 -2.61
CA GLN A 254 1.19 27.66 -2.93
C GLN A 254 1.37 27.53 -4.44
N PRO A 255 2.61 27.54 -4.97
CA PRO A 255 2.84 27.42 -6.42
C PRO A 255 2.55 25.99 -6.90
N GLU A 256 1.31 25.57 -6.77
CA GLU A 256 0.77 24.28 -7.15
C GLU A 256 -0.57 24.43 -7.85
N VAL A 257 -0.93 23.42 -8.60
CA VAL A 257 -2.27 23.27 -9.18
C VAL A 257 -2.92 22.06 -8.51
N GLU A 258 -4.09 22.28 -7.93
CA GLU A 258 -4.90 21.24 -7.32
C GLU A 258 -6.00 20.80 -8.30
N LEU A 259 -6.14 19.47 -8.44
CA LEU A 259 -7.30 18.84 -9.09
C LEU A 259 -8.02 17.93 -8.11
N TRP A 260 -9.31 17.72 -8.35
CA TRP A 260 -10.10 16.78 -7.56
C TRP A 260 -11.15 16.08 -8.40
N VAL A 261 -11.55 14.90 -7.92
CA VAL A 261 -12.73 14.17 -8.40
C VAL A 261 -13.64 13.92 -7.21
N ARG A 262 -14.87 14.40 -7.30
CA ARG A 262 -15.90 14.28 -6.26
C ARG A 262 -17.05 13.41 -6.75
N ASP A 263 -17.47 12.49 -5.90
CA ASP A 263 -18.71 11.70 -6.04
C ASP A 263 -19.69 11.98 -4.89
N ASP A 264 -20.92 11.56 -5.07
CA ASP A 264 -21.99 11.60 -4.09
C ASP A 264 -22.37 10.22 -3.53
N GLY A 265 -21.40 9.31 -3.49
CA GLY A 265 -21.54 7.92 -3.07
C GLY A 265 -21.74 7.73 -1.55
N PRO A 266 -21.53 6.50 -1.07
CA PRO A 266 -21.71 6.18 0.35
C PRO A 266 -20.64 6.77 1.27
N GLY A 267 -19.57 7.36 0.71
CA GLY A 267 -18.44 7.83 1.47
C GLY A 267 -17.51 6.71 1.97
N ILE A 268 -16.44 7.12 2.62
CA ILE A 268 -15.35 6.25 3.10
C ILE A 268 -15.21 6.42 4.62
N PRO A 269 -15.30 5.34 5.42
CA PRO A 269 -15.10 5.40 6.85
C PRO A 269 -13.72 5.99 7.23
N PRO A 270 -13.60 6.79 8.29
CA PRO A 270 -12.36 7.46 8.67
C PRO A 270 -11.15 6.51 8.82
N GLU A 271 -11.38 5.31 9.38
CA GLU A 271 -10.36 4.28 9.55
C GLU A 271 -9.85 3.70 8.23
N ALA A 272 -10.63 3.79 7.16
CA ALA A 272 -10.27 3.30 5.84
C ALA A 272 -9.53 4.34 4.99
N GLN A 273 -9.75 5.64 5.23
CA GLN A 273 -9.19 6.72 4.41
C GLN A 273 -7.66 6.71 4.30
N PRO A 274 -6.87 6.48 5.35
CA PRO A 274 -5.42 6.39 5.22
C PRO A 274 -4.95 5.22 4.34
N ARG A 275 -5.81 4.21 4.19
CA ARG A 275 -5.49 2.93 3.56
C ARG A 275 -5.99 2.79 2.12
N VAL A 276 -6.88 3.67 1.65
CA VAL A 276 -7.50 3.51 0.31
C VAL A 276 -6.48 3.54 -0.84
N PHE A 277 -5.30 4.09 -0.61
CA PHE A 277 -4.19 4.11 -1.58
C PHE A 277 -3.24 2.91 -1.45
N GLU A 278 -3.49 1.99 -0.50
CA GLU A 278 -2.73 0.73 -0.39
C GLU A 278 -3.14 -0.22 -1.54
N ARG A 279 -2.20 -1.05 -2.00
CA ARG A 279 -2.46 -2.03 -3.06
C ARG A 279 -3.44 -3.10 -2.58
N PHE A 280 -4.40 -3.45 -3.43
CA PHE A 280 -5.45 -4.44 -3.15
C PHE A 280 -6.36 -4.11 -1.97
N TYR A 281 -6.23 -2.90 -1.40
CA TYR A 281 -7.11 -2.49 -0.32
C TYR A 281 -8.52 -2.20 -0.86
N ARG A 282 -9.52 -2.64 -0.12
CA ARG A 282 -10.95 -2.41 -0.40
C ARG A 282 -11.67 -2.25 0.92
N VAL A 283 -12.55 -1.25 1.00
CA VAL A 283 -13.38 -0.99 2.18
C VAL A 283 -14.36 -2.15 2.43
N ASP A 284 -14.97 -2.66 1.35
CA ASP A 284 -15.88 -3.80 1.38
C ASP A 284 -15.46 -4.87 0.35
N LYS A 285 -14.91 -5.99 0.85
CA LYS A 285 -14.42 -7.09 0.01
C LYS A 285 -15.54 -7.86 -0.69
N ALA A 286 -16.76 -7.89 -0.14
CA ALA A 286 -17.86 -8.64 -0.70
C ALA A 286 -18.51 -7.91 -1.87
N ARG A 287 -18.86 -6.65 -1.70
CA ARG A 287 -19.54 -5.82 -2.71
C ARG A 287 -18.64 -5.49 -3.91
N SER A 288 -17.37 -5.29 -3.66
CA SER A 288 -16.41 -4.90 -4.70
C SER A 288 -16.00 -6.03 -5.65
N ARG A 289 -16.34 -7.29 -5.37
CA ARG A 289 -16.05 -8.42 -6.28
C ARG A 289 -16.95 -8.42 -7.51
N ASP A 290 -18.20 -8.03 -7.36
CA ASP A 290 -19.18 -8.00 -8.44
C ASP A 290 -18.95 -6.83 -9.40
N ASP A 291 -18.42 -5.70 -8.87
CA ASP A 291 -18.13 -4.47 -9.65
C ASP A 291 -16.75 -4.47 -10.36
N GLY A 292 -15.99 -5.55 -10.27
CA GLY A 292 -14.79 -5.79 -11.10
C GLY A 292 -13.55 -4.97 -10.75
N GLY A 293 -13.50 -4.28 -9.60
CA GLY A 293 -12.33 -3.51 -9.19
C GLY A 293 -11.11 -4.39 -8.88
N THR A 294 -9.91 -3.98 -9.29
CA THR A 294 -8.62 -4.67 -8.99
C THR A 294 -8.09 -4.32 -7.60
N GLY A 295 -8.47 -3.17 -7.04
CA GLY A 295 -7.87 -2.59 -5.84
C GLY A 295 -6.47 -2.00 -6.07
N LEU A 296 -6.06 -1.85 -7.34
CA LEU A 296 -4.77 -1.28 -7.73
C LEU A 296 -4.89 0.16 -8.25
N GLY A 297 -6.06 0.58 -8.75
CA GLY A 297 -6.23 1.87 -9.40
C GLY A 297 -5.83 3.06 -8.53
N LEU A 298 -6.23 3.12 -7.24
CA LEU A 298 -5.83 4.20 -6.34
C LEU A 298 -4.34 4.15 -5.96
N ALA A 299 -3.74 2.97 -5.87
CA ALA A 299 -2.30 2.84 -5.68
C ALA A 299 -1.53 3.37 -6.90
N ILE A 300 -2.03 3.11 -8.12
CA ILE A 300 -1.48 3.67 -9.36
C ILE A 300 -1.60 5.19 -9.35
N VAL A 301 -2.75 5.74 -8.98
CA VAL A 301 -2.96 7.19 -8.82
C VAL A 301 -1.89 7.78 -7.91
N LYS A 302 -1.70 7.22 -6.70
CA LYS A 302 -0.70 7.68 -5.74
C LYS A 302 0.71 7.67 -6.33
N HIS A 303 1.11 6.58 -6.96
CA HIS A 303 2.45 6.48 -7.56
C HIS A 303 2.67 7.46 -8.71
N ILE A 304 1.70 7.64 -9.59
CA ILE A 304 1.80 8.60 -10.70
C ILE A 304 1.89 10.02 -10.16
N VAL A 305 1.03 10.42 -9.22
CA VAL A 305 1.04 11.76 -8.62
C VAL A 305 2.37 12.03 -7.92
N GLN A 306 2.88 11.09 -7.13
CA GLN A 306 4.18 11.20 -6.48
C GLN A 306 5.33 11.31 -7.49
N SER A 307 5.26 10.61 -8.62
CA SER A 307 6.24 10.72 -9.70
C SER A 307 6.21 12.08 -10.41
N HIS A 308 5.09 12.81 -10.34
CA HIS A 308 4.97 14.23 -10.75
C HIS A 308 5.47 15.19 -9.66
N GLY A 309 5.84 14.69 -8.47
CA GLY A 309 6.25 15.49 -7.32
C GLY A 309 5.10 16.15 -6.58
N GLY A 310 3.87 15.65 -6.76
CA GLY A 310 2.65 16.11 -6.09
C GLY A 310 2.25 15.19 -4.92
N GLU A 311 1.19 15.58 -4.24
CA GLU A 311 0.55 14.85 -3.14
C GLU A 311 -0.86 14.42 -3.53
N VAL A 312 -1.37 13.34 -2.91
CA VAL A 312 -2.74 12.83 -3.10
C VAL A 312 -3.36 12.51 -1.75
N TRP A 313 -4.62 12.91 -1.57
CA TRP A 313 -5.40 12.61 -0.37
C TRP A 313 -6.88 12.45 -0.69
N VAL A 314 -7.67 12.06 0.31
CA VAL A 314 -9.12 11.92 0.20
C VAL A 314 -9.80 12.64 1.36
N GLU A 315 -10.90 13.30 1.07
CA GLU A 315 -11.82 13.87 2.04
C GLU A 315 -13.17 13.18 1.86
N SER A 316 -13.70 12.59 2.93
CA SER A 316 -14.94 11.84 2.84
C SER A 316 -15.62 11.73 4.19
N GLU A 317 -16.95 11.82 4.18
CA GLU A 317 -17.81 11.51 5.31
C GLU A 317 -18.79 10.40 4.93
N PRO A 318 -19.04 9.43 5.81
CA PRO A 318 -20.01 8.38 5.54
C PRO A 318 -21.38 8.96 5.15
N GLY A 319 -21.91 8.54 3.99
CA GLY A 319 -23.18 9.01 3.44
C GLY A 319 -23.14 10.30 2.62
N GLN A 320 -21.99 11.00 2.56
CA GLN A 320 -21.87 12.28 1.85
C GLN A 320 -20.97 12.22 0.59
N GLY A 321 -20.50 11.03 0.23
CA GLY A 321 -19.59 10.83 -0.90
C GLY A 321 -18.12 10.98 -0.53
N ALA A 322 -17.28 11.03 -1.55
CA ALA A 322 -15.84 11.21 -1.40
C ALA A 322 -15.32 12.23 -2.40
N THR A 323 -14.25 12.93 -2.01
CA THR A 323 -13.50 13.83 -2.89
C THR A 323 -12.02 13.40 -2.83
N PHE A 324 -11.51 12.97 -3.95
CA PHE A 324 -10.10 12.63 -4.11
C PHE A 324 -9.37 13.82 -4.70
N HIS A 325 -8.36 14.31 -4.01
CA HIS A 325 -7.57 15.48 -4.38
C HIS A 325 -6.16 15.08 -4.75
N PHE A 326 -5.55 15.82 -5.65
CA PHE A 326 -4.12 15.71 -5.90
C PHE A 326 -3.53 17.02 -6.41
N THR A 327 -2.22 17.21 -6.18
CA THR A 327 -1.49 18.39 -6.61
C THR A 327 -0.50 18.09 -7.72
N LEU A 328 -0.19 19.12 -8.52
CA LEU A 328 0.81 19.12 -9.58
C LEU A 328 1.61 20.42 -9.54
N LYS A 329 2.82 20.40 -10.05
CA LYS A 329 3.62 21.62 -10.23
C LYS A 329 2.99 22.50 -11.32
N PRO A 330 2.96 23.84 -11.16
CA PRO A 330 2.44 24.75 -12.18
C PRO A 330 3.26 24.65 -13.46
N ALA A 331 2.63 25.02 -14.60
CA ALA A 331 3.25 25.05 -15.92
C ALA A 331 4.16 26.25 -16.11
#